data_aed36178301ee9c9197c4c52ea6e9944
#
_entry.id   aed36178301ee9c9197c4c52ea6e9944
#
_cell.length_a   1.000
_cell.length_b   1.000
_cell.length_c   1.000
_cell.angle_alpha   90.00
_cell.angle_beta   90.00
_cell.angle_gamma   90.00
#
_symmetry.space_group_name_H-M   'P 1'
#
loop_
_entity.id
_entity.type
_entity.pdbx_description
1 polymer ?
#
loop_
_entity_poly.entity_id
_entity_poly.type
_entity_poly.pdbx_seq_one_letter_code
_entity_poly.pdbx_strand_id
1 'polypeptide(L)'
;DKDEVWSAKPVIYLYPEEDEDETCDAKPVAYLYPQTETEITVRLDYDGELTCTYPAYADGWTVSARPDGTLTDKNGQTYRYLYWEGVSETEYDFSAGFCVPGSGTAEFLEDALSKLGLNRAEANEFIIYWLPRMQENAYNLIAFQQEAYTESARLTITPEPDTLIRVFMAFRPLTAPVEIAPQALTAPARTGFTAVEWGGAECR
;
A
#
# COMPACT_ATOMS: atom_id res chain seq x y z
N ASP A 1 -11.12 -49.79 3.30
CA ASP A 1 -10.19 -48.71 2.94
C ASP A 1 -10.85 -47.86 1.84
N LYS A 2 -11.36 -46.71 2.22
CA LYS A 2 -11.90 -45.74 1.27
C LYS A 2 -10.89 -44.60 1.21
N ASP A 3 -10.22 -44.47 0.07
CA ASP A 3 -9.38 -43.38 -0.27
C ASP A 3 -10.23 -42.09 -0.35
N GLU A 4 -10.15 -41.25 0.67
CA GLU A 4 -10.71 -39.86 0.59
C GLU A 4 -9.80 -39.05 -0.30
N VAL A 5 -10.24 -38.90 -1.56
CA VAL A 5 -9.63 -37.96 -2.49
C VAL A 5 -10.07 -36.53 -2.08
N TRP A 6 -9.16 -35.77 -1.50
CA TRP A 6 -9.34 -34.36 -1.24
C TRP A 6 -9.37 -33.60 -2.58
N SER A 7 -10.55 -33.20 -3.01
CA SER A 7 -10.72 -32.32 -4.16
C SER A 7 -10.48 -30.87 -3.72
N ALA A 8 -9.34 -30.31 -4.09
CA ALA A 8 -9.14 -28.86 -4.01
C ALA A 8 -10.12 -28.20 -4.99
N LYS A 9 -11.07 -27.44 -4.47
CA LYS A 9 -11.94 -26.60 -5.31
C LYS A 9 -11.25 -25.26 -5.49
N PRO A 10 -10.70 -24.94 -6.67
CA PRO A 10 -10.21 -23.59 -6.93
C PRO A 10 -11.41 -22.63 -6.87
N VAL A 11 -11.30 -21.59 -6.10
CA VAL A 11 -12.25 -20.49 -6.14
C VAL A 11 -11.86 -19.64 -7.35
N ILE A 12 -12.62 -19.73 -8.42
CA ILE A 12 -12.48 -18.85 -9.58
C ILE A 12 -13.38 -17.64 -9.30
N TYR A 13 -12.77 -16.49 -9.02
CA TYR A 13 -13.49 -15.22 -9.04
C TYR A 13 -13.69 -14.81 -10.51
N LEU A 14 -14.90 -14.96 -11.02
CA LEU A 14 -15.29 -14.33 -12.27
C LEU A 14 -15.65 -12.88 -11.91
N TYR A 15 -14.75 -11.96 -12.21
CA TYR A 15 -15.10 -10.54 -12.24
C TYR A 15 -15.90 -10.31 -13.52
N PRO A 16 -17.10 -9.72 -13.46
CA PRO A 16 -17.77 -9.23 -14.68
C PRO A 16 -16.85 -8.19 -15.33
N GLU A 17 -16.78 -8.18 -16.65
CA GLU A 17 -16.27 -7.04 -17.40
C GLU A 17 -17.20 -5.87 -17.08
N GLU A 18 -16.82 -5.04 -16.12
CA GLU A 18 -17.52 -3.81 -15.83
C GLU A 18 -16.91 -2.70 -16.68
N ASP A 19 -17.81 -1.82 -17.13
CA ASP A 19 -17.59 -0.67 -18.00
C ASP A 19 -16.38 0.16 -17.59
N GLU A 20 -15.72 0.77 -18.59
CA GLU A 20 -14.51 1.58 -18.54
C GLU A 20 -14.68 2.88 -17.70
N ASP A 21 -14.88 2.74 -16.39
CA ASP A 21 -14.58 3.79 -15.45
C ASP A 21 -13.15 3.56 -14.93
N GLU A 22 -12.25 4.51 -15.18
CA GLU A 22 -10.85 4.51 -14.72
C GLU A 22 -10.76 4.67 -13.19
N THR A 23 -11.40 3.79 -12.44
CA THR A 23 -11.28 3.78 -10.98
C THR A 23 -10.07 2.95 -10.56
N CYS A 24 -9.17 3.54 -9.79
CA CYS A 24 -8.05 2.85 -9.20
C CYS A 24 -8.35 2.58 -7.72
N ASP A 25 -8.40 1.30 -7.34
CA ASP A 25 -8.62 0.90 -5.95
C ASP A 25 -7.35 1.10 -5.12
N ALA A 26 -7.39 2.01 -4.18
CA ALA A 26 -6.29 2.22 -3.24
C ALA A 26 -6.33 1.18 -2.11
N LYS A 27 -5.15 0.60 -1.76
CA LYS A 27 -5.02 -0.46 -0.73
C LYS A 27 -3.83 -0.19 0.20
N PRO A 28 -3.92 0.81 1.10
CA PRO A 28 -2.83 1.14 2.01
C PRO A 28 -2.85 0.40 3.34
N VAL A 29 -1.67 0.28 3.94
CA VAL A 29 -1.43 -0.09 5.33
C VAL A 29 -0.55 0.95 6.02
N ALA A 30 -0.82 1.24 7.29
CA ALA A 30 -0.08 2.20 8.09
C ALA A 30 0.54 1.54 9.34
N TYR A 31 1.84 1.69 9.52
CA TYR A 31 2.63 1.25 10.66
C TYR A 31 2.99 2.44 11.54
N LEU A 32 3.00 2.23 12.85
CA LEU A 32 3.30 3.26 13.84
C LEU A 32 4.43 2.75 14.75
N TYR A 33 5.55 3.46 14.78
CA TYR A 33 6.76 3.12 15.57
C TYR A 33 7.13 4.28 16.52
N PRO A 34 6.42 4.46 17.65
CA PRO A 34 6.78 5.44 18.64
C PRO A 34 8.05 5.01 19.40
N GLN A 35 8.74 5.95 20.04
CA GLN A 35 9.94 5.64 20.85
C GLN A 35 9.60 4.92 22.18
N THR A 36 8.41 5.15 22.71
CA THR A 36 7.85 4.49 23.88
C THR A 36 6.41 4.11 23.60
N GLU A 37 5.83 3.20 24.39
CA GLU A 37 4.40 2.86 24.26
C GLU A 37 3.55 4.13 24.37
N THR A 38 2.80 4.42 23.32
CA THR A 38 2.06 5.68 23.16
C THR A 38 0.68 5.44 22.60
N GLU A 39 -0.32 6.09 23.15
CA GLU A 39 -1.65 6.14 22.56
C GLU A 39 -1.61 7.07 21.32
N ILE A 40 -2.01 6.54 20.19
CA ILE A 40 -1.97 7.23 18.90
C ILE A 40 -3.37 7.16 18.27
N THR A 41 -3.84 8.32 17.82
CA THR A 41 -5.05 8.43 17.00
C THR A 41 -4.67 8.70 15.55
N VAL A 42 -5.21 7.92 14.63
CA VAL A 42 -5.04 8.10 13.18
C VAL A 42 -6.39 8.40 12.55
N ARG A 43 -6.50 9.51 11.85
CA ARG A 43 -7.66 9.88 11.05
C ARG A 43 -7.30 9.95 9.60
N LEU A 44 -8.19 9.45 8.76
CA LEU A 44 -8.10 9.48 7.31
C LEU A 44 -9.22 10.36 6.76
N ASP A 45 -8.84 11.39 6.02
CA ASP A 45 -9.74 12.18 5.18
C ASP A 45 -9.47 11.76 3.73
N TYR A 46 -10.37 10.92 3.20
CA TYR A 46 -10.24 10.30 1.89
C TYR A 46 -11.24 10.91 0.90
N ASP A 47 -10.72 11.37 -0.23
CA ASP A 47 -11.53 11.89 -1.33
C ASP A 47 -12.06 10.74 -2.18
N GLY A 48 -12.97 9.97 -1.59
CA GLY A 48 -13.53 8.76 -2.16
C GLY A 48 -14.40 7.99 -1.16
N GLU A 49 -14.71 6.75 -1.48
CA GLU A 49 -15.46 5.84 -0.62
C GLU A 49 -14.55 4.76 -0.04
N LEU A 50 -14.56 4.59 1.29
CA LEU A 50 -13.86 3.48 1.95
C LEU A 50 -14.67 2.20 1.76
N THR A 51 -14.05 1.19 1.14
CA THR A 51 -14.67 -0.10 0.86
C THR A 51 -14.33 -1.16 1.90
N CYS A 52 -13.15 -1.07 2.53
CA CYS A 52 -12.72 -1.98 3.58
C CYS A 52 -11.78 -1.29 4.58
N THR A 53 -11.90 -1.62 5.86
CA THR A 53 -10.97 -1.17 6.89
C THR A 53 -10.71 -2.27 7.92
N TYR A 54 -9.47 -2.40 8.39
CA TYR A 54 -9.13 -3.33 9.45
C TYR A 54 -7.97 -2.80 10.33
N PRO A 55 -8.17 -2.65 11.67
CA PRO A 55 -9.46 -2.77 12.37
C PRO A 55 -10.52 -1.80 11.81
N ALA A 56 -11.78 -2.02 12.19
CA ALA A 56 -12.89 -1.19 11.71
C ALA A 56 -12.65 0.30 11.98
N TYR A 57 -12.81 1.10 10.96
CA TYR A 57 -12.73 2.57 11.04
C TYR A 57 -14.10 3.15 11.40
N ALA A 58 -14.13 4.00 12.42
CA ALA A 58 -15.32 4.78 12.74
C ALA A 58 -15.02 6.27 12.48
N ASP A 59 -14.65 7.02 13.53
CA ASP A 59 -14.21 8.42 13.44
C ASP A 59 -12.67 8.52 13.50
N GLY A 60 -11.96 7.43 13.22
CA GLY A 60 -10.52 7.25 13.34
C GLY A 60 -10.18 5.93 14.03
N TRP A 61 -8.89 5.59 14.02
CA TRP A 61 -8.34 4.52 14.85
C TRP A 61 -7.64 5.14 16.06
N THR A 62 -7.92 4.60 17.25
CA THR A 62 -7.16 4.92 18.46
C THR A 62 -6.56 3.62 18.98
N VAL A 63 -5.24 3.56 19.08
CA VAL A 63 -4.48 2.38 19.47
C VAL A 63 -3.34 2.76 20.41
N SER A 64 -2.95 1.85 21.31
CA SER A 64 -1.65 1.91 21.98
C SER A 64 -0.61 1.27 21.06
N ALA A 65 0.35 2.04 20.60
CA ALA A 65 1.44 1.59 19.74
C ALA A 65 2.72 1.40 20.55
N ARG A 66 3.44 0.30 20.27
CA ARG A 66 4.75 0.01 20.86
C ARG A 66 5.89 0.31 19.88
N PRO A 67 7.14 0.48 20.39
CA PRO A 67 8.30 0.70 19.53
C PRO A 67 8.54 -0.39 18.47
N ASP A 68 8.11 -1.61 18.72
CA ASP A 68 8.19 -2.73 17.77
C ASP A 68 7.10 -2.72 16.69
N GLY A 69 6.20 -1.72 16.72
CA GLY A 69 5.10 -1.57 15.79
C GLY A 69 3.84 -2.36 16.16
N THR A 70 3.81 -3.05 17.30
CA THR A 70 2.59 -3.69 17.79
C THR A 70 1.56 -2.64 18.19
N LEU A 71 0.37 -2.72 17.61
CA LEU A 71 -0.77 -1.87 17.91
C LEU A 71 -1.79 -2.64 18.75
N THR A 72 -2.32 -2.03 19.80
CA THR A 72 -3.33 -2.66 20.65
C THR A 72 -4.54 -1.74 20.74
N ASP A 73 -5.74 -2.25 20.45
CA ASP A 73 -6.98 -1.50 20.58
C ASP A 73 -7.49 -1.48 22.03
N LYS A 74 -8.56 -0.74 22.26
CA LYS A 74 -9.23 -0.62 23.58
C LYS A 74 -9.75 -1.96 24.16
N ASN A 75 -9.91 -2.98 23.32
CA ASN A 75 -10.36 -4.31 23.71
C ASN A 75 -9.21 -5.27 23.98
N GLY A 76 -7.95 -4.81 23.83
CA GLY A 76 -6.75 -5.63 23.99
C GLY A 76 -6.41 -6.48 22.77
N GLN A 77 -7.11 -6.29 21.64
CA GLN A 77 -6.79 -6.96 20.40
C GLN A 77 -5.54 -6.32 19.76
N THR A 78 -4.62 -7.14 19.26
CA THR A 78 -3.36 -6.68 18.68
C THR A 78 -3.38 -6.72 17.16
N TYR A 79 -2.71 -5.74 16.56
CA TYR A 79 -2.58 -5.57 15.11
C TYR A 79 -1.13 -5.22 14.75
N ARG A 80 -0.75 -5.50 13.52
CA ARG A 80 0.55 -5.13 12.98
C ARG A 80 0.52 -3.75 12.31
N TYR A 81 -0.60 -3.42 11.70
CA TYR A 81 -0.84 -2.16 10.99
C TYR A 81 -2.34 -1.84 10.96
N LEU A 82 -2.64 -0.62 10.58
CA LEU A 82 -3.98 -0.17 10.21
C LEU A 82 -4.14 -0.32 8.70
N TYR A 83 -5.21 -0.96 8.27
CA TYR A 83 -5.48 -1.23 6.86
C TYR A 83 -6.74 -0.54 6.39
N TRP A 84 -6.71 -0.03 5.16
CA TRP A 84 -7.90 0.46 4.49
C TRP A 84 -7.85 0.18 2.99
N GLU A 85 -9.02 0.08 2.38
CA GLU A 85 -9.23 0.11 0.94
C GLU A 85 -10.28 1.17 0.62
N GLY A 86 -10.16 1.76 -0.55
CA GLY A 86 -11.14 2.72 -1.02
C GLY A 86 -11.07 2.93 -2.52
N VAL A 87 -12.16 3.38 -3.07
CA VAL A 87 -12.31 3.77 -4.48
C VAL A 87 -12.41 5.28 -4.58
N SER A 88 -11.75 5.88 -5.54
CA SER A 88 -11.83 7.31 -5.84
C SER A 88 -11.67 7.57 -7.33
N GLU A 89 -12.03 8.76 -7.75
CA GLU A 89 -11.78 9.27 -9.10
C GLU A 89 -10.39 9.96 -9.21
N THR A 90 -9.47 9.66 -8.27
CA THR A 90 -8.13 10.24 -8.27
C THR A 90 -7.36 9.79 -9.50
N GLU A 91 -6.97 10.76 -10.33
CA GLU A 91 -6.05 10.53 -11.44
C GLU A 91 -4.61 10.48 -10.92
N TYR A 92 -3.92 9.35 -11.15
CA TYR A 92 -2.52 9.20 -10.81
C TYR A 92 -1.60 9.67 -11.93
N ASP A 93 -0.49 10.32 -11.52
CA ASP A 93 0.49 10.88 -12.46
C ASP A 93 1.44 9.79 -12.97
N PHE A 94 1.46 9.61 -14.29
CA PHE A 94 2.39 8.76 -15.03
C PHE A 94 3.28 9.56 -15.99
N SER A 95 3.50 10.85 -15.74
CA SER A 95 4.42 11.67 -16.55
C SER A 95 5.88 11.28 -16.35
N ALA A 96 6.21 10.68 -15.19
CA ALA A 96 7.51 10.07 -14.89
C ALA A 96 7.28 8.75 -14.15
N GLY A 97 8.21 7.80 -14.30
CA GLY A 97 8.07 6.49 -13.70
C GLY A 97 9.11 5.50 -14.22
N PHE A 98 8.70 4.24 -14.25
CA PHE A 98 9.58 3.14 -14.66
C PHE A 98 8.79 2.14 -15.51
N CYS A 99 9.33 1.73 -16.64
CA CYS A 99 8.81 0.63 -17.44
C CYS A 99 9.63 -0.63 -17.14
N VAL A 100 9.02 -1.56 -16.39
CA VAL A 100 9.72 -2.73 -15.85
C VAL A 100 9.13 -4.00 -16.46
N PRO A 101 9.96 -4.92 -17.03
CA PRO A 101 9.47 -6.23 -17.42
C PRO A 101 8.86 -6.97 -16.22
N GLY A 102 7.78 -7.72 -16.42
CA GLY A 102 7.15 -8.47 -15.34
C GLY A 102 8.13 -9.35 -14.57
N SER A 103 9.01 -10.07 -15.28
CA SER A 103 10.06 -10.91 -14.70
C SER A 103 11.11 -10.16 -13.87
N GLY A 104 11.28 -8.85 -14.07
CA GLY A 104 12.21 -8.00 -13.33
C GLY A 104 11.56 -7.25 -12.17
N THR A 105 10.25 -7.40 -11.97
CA THR A 105 9.49 -6.59 -11.00
C THR A 105 9.96 -6.80 -9.56
N ALA A 106 10.29 -8.02 -9.16
CA ALA A 106 10.73 -8.29 -7.79
C ALA A 106 12.01 -7.54 -7.43
N GLU A 107 13.04 -7.62 -8.29
CA GLU A 107 14.32 -6.93 -8.09
C GLU A 107 14.15 -5.41 -8.11
N PHE A 108 13.34 -4.91 -9.05
CA PHE A 108 13.00 -3.49 -9.11
C PHE A 108 12.34 -3.00 -7.82
N LEU A 109 11.34 -3.72 -7.30
CA LEU A 109 10.64 -3.34 -6.08
C LEU A 109 11.56 -3.37 -4.85
N GLU A 110 12.45 -4.36 -4.74
CA GLU A 110 13.43 -4.41 -3.64
C GLU A 110 14.32 -3.16 -3.61
N ASP A 111 14.83 -2.73 -4.76
CA ASP A 111 15.66 -1.53 -4.88
C ASP A 111 14.85 -0.25 -4.64
N ALA A 112 13.70 -0.11 -5.30
CA ALA A 112 12.87 1.08 -5.23
C ALA A 112 12.33 1.33 -3.80
N LEU A 113 11.78 0.31 -3.15
CA LEU A 113 11.21 0.43 -1.81
C LEU A 113 12.28 0.74 -0.76
N SER A 114 13.49 0.21 -0.92
CA SER A 114 14.63 0.56 -0.07
C SER A 114 14.98 2.06 -0.20
N LYS A 115 15.02 2.60 -1.42
CA LYS A 115 15.26 4.03 -1.68
C LYS A 115 14.14 4.92 -1.13
N LEU A 116 12.90 4.41 -1.13
CA LEU A 116 11.73 5.07 -0.58
C LEU A 116 11.60 4.94 0.95
N GLY A 117 12.58 4.28 1.61
CA GLY A 117 12.68 4.25 3.05
C GLY A 117 11.92 3.15 3.77
N LEU A 118 11.35 2.18 3.05
CA LEU A 118 10.76 0.99 3.67
C LEU A 118 11.86 0.09 4.23
N ASN A 119 11.65 -0.41 5.45
CA ASN A 119 12.52 -1.46 5.99
C ASN A 119 12.22 -2.81 5.33
N ARG A 120 13.07 -3.82 5.59
CA ARG A 120 12.94 -5.13 4.93
C ARG A 120 11.60 -5.82 5.21
N ALA A 121 11.04 -5.69 6.39
CA ALA A 121 9.75 -6.31 6.73
C ALA A 121 8.59 -5.64 6.00
N GLU A 122 8.55 -4.31 5.97
CA GLU A 122 7.57 -3.52 5.25
C GLU A 122 7.63 -3.78 3.74
N ALA A 123 8.86 -3.78 3.17
CA ALA A 123 9.08 -4.09 1.76
C ALA A 123 8.65 -5.52 1.40
N ASN A 124 8.89 -6.51 2.26
CA ASN A 124 8.42 -7.87 2.04
C ASN A 124 6.90 -7.96 1.97
N GLU A 125 6.18 -7.31 2.89
CA GLU A 125 4.71 -7.32 2.90
C GLU A 125 4.17 -6.62 1.65
N PHE A 126 4.77 -5.51 1.23
CA PHE A 126 4.44 -4.84 -0.04
C PHE A 126 4.64 -5.77 -1.24
N ILE A 127 5.83 -6.37 -1.37
CA ILE A 127 6.17 -7.22 -2.51
C ILE A 127 5.27 -8.46 -2.57
N ILE A 128 5.03 -9.13 -1.45
CA ILE A 128 4.15 -10.31 -1.38
C ILE A 128 2.73 -9.96 -1.85
N TYR A 129 2.26 -8.76 -1.58
CA TYR A 129 0.93 -8.32 -1.99
C TYR A 129 0.86 -7.97 -3.49
N TRP A 130 1.84 -7.19 -3.99
CA TRP A 130 1.77 -6.62 -5.35
C TRP A 130 2.39 -7.53 -6.43
N LEU A 131 3.48 -8.22 -6.14
CA LEU A 131 4.21 -9.04 -7.11
C LEU A 131 3.33 -10.05 -7.86
N PRO A 132 2.38 -10.78 -7.22
CA PRO A 132 1.52 -11.72 -7.94
C PRO A 132 0.63 -11.08 -9.04
N ARG A 133 0.40 -9.78 -8.94
CA ARG A 133 -0.40 -9.02 -9.93
C ARG A 133 0.44 -8.45 -11.08
N MET A 134 1.77 -8.46 -10.90
CA MET A 134 2.69 -7.75 -11.77
C MET A 134 3.65 -8.68 -12.55
N GLN A 135 4.05 -9.79 -11.95
CA GLN A 135 5.14 -10.64 -12.48
C GLN A 135 4.80 -11.32 -13.80
N GLU A 136 3.53 -11.59 -14.08
CA GLU A 136 3.08 -12.25 -15.31
C GLU A 136 2.79 -11.25 -16.46
N ASN A 137 2.79 -9.95 -16.19
CA ASN A 137 2.63 -8.93 -17.21
C ASN A 137 3.86 -8.88 -18.11
N ALA A 138 3.69 -8.58 -19.40
CA ALA A 138 4.84 -8.38 -20.28
C ALA A 138 5.71 -7.23 -19.77
N TYR A 139 5.08 -6.11 -19.40
CA TYR A 139 5.70 -4.96 -18.75
C TYR A 139 4.74 -4.33 -17.75
N ASN A 140 5.27 -3.60 -16.79
CA ASN A 140 4.55 -2.76 -15.86
C ASN A 140 5.04 -1.31 -15.99
N LEU A 141 4.13 -0.38 -16.25
CA LEU A 141 4.41 1.04 -16.08
C LEU A 141 4.15 1.40 -14.62
N ILE A 142 5.20 1.74 -13.89
CA ILE A 142 5.15 1.98 -12.45
C ILE A 142 5.47 3.44 -12.16
N ALA A 143 4.62 4.11 -11.38
CA ALA A 143 4.84 5.45 -10.90
C ALA A 143 4.52 5.55 -9.40
N PHE A 144 5.48 6.01 -8.60
CA PHE A 144 5.26 6.28 -7.19
C PHE A 144 4.64 7.66 -7.04
N GLN A 145 3.46 7.70 -6.42
CA GLN A 145 2.65 8.91 -6.28
C GLN A 145 3.08 9.70 -5.06
N GLN A 146 3.05 11.02 -5.17
CA GLN A 146 3.30 11.95 -4.09
C GLN A 146 2.07 12.83 -3.84
N GLU A 147 1.99 14.01 -4.46
CA GLU A 147 0.93 14.97 -4.21
C GLU A 147 -0.46 14.40 -4.54
N ALA A 148 -0.65 13.80 -5.70
CA ALA A 148 -1.93 13.24 -6.11
C ALA A 148 -2.51 12.27 -5.04
N TYR A 149 -1.68 11.41 -4.49
CA TYR A 149 -2.10 10.50 -3.43
C TYR A 149 -2.28 11.20 -2.09
N THR A 150 -1.32 12.04 -1.66
CA THR A 150 -1.38 12.66 -0.34
C THR A 150 -2.48 13.71 -0.21
N GLU A 151 -2.92 14.29 -1.32
CA GLU A 151 -4.06 15.20 -1.37
C GLU A 151 -5.40 14.47 -1.33
N SER A 152 -5.49 13.30 -1.99
CA SER A 152 -6.71 12.48 -2.00
C SER A 152 -6.90 11.65 -0.73
N ALA A 153 -5.82 11.31 -0.03
CA ALA A 153 -5.84 10.51 1.19
C ALA A 153 -5.01 11.20 2.28
N ARG A 154 -5.63 12.17 2.99
CA ARG A 154 -4.94 12.94 4.04
C ARG A 154 -4.97 12.16 5.35
N LEU A 155 -3.78 11.91 5.92
CA LEU A 155 -3.63 11.31 7.23
C LEU A 155 -3.35 12.39 8.28
N THR A 156 -4.11 12.34 9.37
CA THR A 156 -3.82 13.08 10.60
C THR A 156 -3.47 12.10 11.70
N ILE A 157 -2.25 12.16 12.20
CA ILE A 157 -1.72 11.27 13.25
C ILE A 157 -1.46 12.12 14.50
N THR A 158 -2.00 11.70 15.64
CA THR A 158 -1.86 12.42 16.91
C THR A 158 -1.39 11.44 18.00
N PRO A 159 -0.25 11.68 18.67
CA PRO A 159 0.69 12.81 18.44
C PRO A 159 1.30 12.77 17.03
N GLU A 160 1.74 13.92 16.55
CA GLU A 160 2.37 14.04 15.23
C GLU A 160 3.70 13.25 15.20
N PRO A 161 3.95 12.43 14.17
CA PRO A 161 5.21 11.70 14.05
C PRO A 161 6.36 12.65 13.67
N ASP A 162 7.56 12.37 14.21
CA ASP A 162 8.78 13.07 13.80
C ASP A 162 9.18 12.74 12.35
N THR A 163 8.81 11.55 11.88
CA THR A 163 9.03 11.11 10.51
C THR A 163 7.78 10.44 9.97
N LEU A 164 7.31 10.91 8.82
CA LEU A 164 6.22 10.29 8.06
C LEU A 164 6.76 9.85 6.69
N ILE A 165 6.70 8.54 6.41
CA ILE A 165 7.06 7.96 5.12
C ILE A 165 5.78 7.45 4.48
N ARG A 166 5.45 7.93 3.29
CA ARG A 166 4.28 7.49 2.52
C ARG A 166 4.73 7.02 1.14
N VAL A 167 4.50 5.74 0.86
CA VAL A 167 4.87 5.09 -0.41
C VAL A 167 3.61 4.58 -1.08
N PHE A 168 3.20 5.20 -2.17
CA PHE A 168 2.05 4.74 -2.94
C PHE A 168 2.45 4.47 -4.38
N MET A 169 2.28 3.23 -4.83
CA MET A 169 2.60 2.77 -6.17
C MET A 169 1.34 2.69 -7.02
N ALA A 170 1.24 3.50 -8.07
CA ALA A 170 0.29 3.24 -9.14
C ALA A 170 1.00 2.47 -10.25
N PHE A 171 0.35 1.46 -10.83
CA PHE A 171 0.91 0.76 -11.98
C PHE A 171 -0.15 0.40 -13.02
N ARG A 172 0.30 0.30 -14.28
CA ARG A 172 -0.51 -0.16 -15.42
C ARG A 172 0.18 -1.35 -16.08
N PRO A 173 -0.53 -2.47 -16.31
CA PRO A 173 -0.01 -3.54 -17.15
C PRO A 173 0.15 -3.07 -18.60
N LEU A 174 1.27 -3.42 -19.23
CA LEU A 174 1.53 -3.08 -20.62
C LEU A 174 1.88 -4.34 -21.43
N THR A 175 1.50 -4.36 -22.69
CA THR A 175 1.86 -5.42 -23.65
C THR A 175 3.19 -5.18 -24.37
N ALA A 176 3.68 -3.94 -24.36
CA ALA A 176 4.94 -3.53 -24.97
C ALA A 176 5.64 -2.46 -24.10
N PRO A 177 6.97 -2.33 -24.16
CA PRO A 177 7.68 -1.33 -23.38
C PRO A 177 7.40 0.08 -23.89
N VAL A 178 7.44 1.04 -22.96
CA VAL A 178 7.34 2.47 -23.24
C VAL A 178 8.58 3.20 -22.72
N GLU A 179 8.97 4.28 -23.39
CA GLU A 179 9.98 5.19 -22.87
C GLU A 179 9.34 6.19 -21.93
N ILE A 180 9.90 6.32 -20.73
CA ILE A 180 9.40 7.26 -19.71
C ILE A 180 10.58 7.84 -18.93
N ALA A 181 10.48 9.11 -18.52
CA ALA A 181 11.47 9.74 -17.66
C ALA A 181 11.46 9.08 -16.27
N PRO A 182 12.63 8.70 -15.71
CA PRO A 182 12.66 8.07 -14.39
C PRO A 182 12.33 9.05 -13.28
N GLN A 183 11.66 8.55 -12.23
CA GLN A 183 11.44 9.29 -11.00
C GLN A 183 12.68 9.27 -10.10
N ALA A 184 12.92 10.36 -9.36
CA ALA A 184 13.88 10.38 -8.27
C ALA A 184 13.23 9.75 -7.03
N LEU A 185 13.79 8.65 -6.54
CA LEU A 185 13.31 7.93 -5.36
C LEU A 185 14.16 8.34 -4.16
N THR A 186 13.54 9.00 -3.19
CA THR A 186 14.19 9.45 -1.95
C THR A 186 13.24 9.31 -0.77
N ALA A 187 13.79 9.17 0.43
CA ALA A 187 13.03 9.15 1.67
C ALA A 187 13.70 9.98 2.74
N PRO A 188 12.94 10.52 3.72
CA PRO A 188 13.52 11.11 4.92
C PRO A 188 14.20 10.03 5.77
N ALA A 189 15.22 10.44 6.53
CA ALA A 189 15.81 9.56 7.54
C ALA A 189 14.79 9.30 8.66
N ARG A 190 14.67 8.04 9.08
CA ARG A 190 13.79 7.67 10.21
C ARG A 190 14.39 8.22 11.51
N THR A 191 13.66 9.10 12.16
CA THR A 191 14.02 9.69 13.44
C THR A 191 12.80 9.76 14.35
N GLY A 192 13.01 9.59 15.66
CA GLY A 192 11.95 9.73 16.64
C GLY A 192 10.77 8.78 16.42
N PHE A 193 9.56 9.26 16.67
CA PHE A 193 8.35 8.57 16.31
C PHE A 193 8.21 8.55 14.79
N THR A 194 8.29 7.36 14.19
CA THR A 194 8.15 7.16 12.75
C THR A 194 6.81 6.50 12.43
N ALA A 195 6.05 7.10 11.52
CA ALA A 195 4.90 6.49 10.90
C ALA A 195 5.23 6.15 9.45
N VAL A 196 4.83 4.96 9.01
CA VAL A 196 5.05 4.48 7.64
C VAL A 196 3.73 4.03 7.06
N GLU A 197 3.37 4.56 5.92
CA GLU A 197 2.26 4.06 5.13
C GLU A 197 2.78 3.59 3.77
N TRP A 198 2.38 2.40 3.37
CA TRP A 198 2.55 1.98 1.98
C TRP A 198 1.24 1.46 1.40
N GLY A 199 1.07 1.64 0.13
CA GLY A 199 -0.07 1.16 -0.61
C GLY A 199 0.18 1.21 -2.11
N GLY A 200 -0.87 0.96 -2.86
CA GLY A 200 -0.82 1.07 -4.31
C GLY A 200 -2.18 0.89 -4.95
N ALA A 201 -2.19 1.03 -6.26
CA ALA A 201 -3.35 0.83 -7.12
C ALA A 201 -2.91 0.23 -8.46
N GLU A 202 -3.71 -0.70 -8.97
CA GLU A 202 -3.66 -1.12 -10.35
C GLU A 202 -4.60 -0.23 -11.16
N CYS A 203 -4.04 0.47 -12.15
CA CYS A 203 -4.77 1.38 -13.02
C CYS A 203 -4.89 0.78 -14.42
N ARG A 204 -6.02 0.91 -15.06
CA ARG A 204 -6.29 0.39 -16.41
C ARG A 204 -6.04 1.45 -17.46
#